data_141a9961bd48d57fafd938ac7ee2bb48
#
_entry.id   141a9961bd48d57fafd938ac7ee2bb48
#
_cell.length_a   1.000
_cell.length_b   1.000
_cell.length_c   1.000
_cell.angle_alpha   90.00
_cell.angle_beta   90.00
_cell.angle_gamma   90.00
#
_symmetry.space_group_name_H-M   'P 1'
#
loop_
_entity.id
_entity.type
_entity.pdbx_description
1 polymer ?
#
loop_
_entity_poly.entity_id
_entity_poly.type
_entity_poly.pdbx_seq_one_letter_code
_entity_poly.pdbx_strand_id
1 'polypeptide(L)'
;MSFSMAIGAPHLRICAGVARPPIIASMLPATPLPDFRSPAFLRAHIADTMAFYEGRCVDPSGGLFQFFKDDGSVYDARTRHLVSSTRYVFTQAMGWRHFGRPEWQANARHALAFVNEAHAQPQGGFAWVLDWHDGQATVTDGTNHCYGLAFVLLAHAHALMAGQADAADGLERCWQLMEQRFWQPGHSLYADEATPDWQVGPYRGQNANMHACEAMMAAYRATRDRKYLDRAIVLSESVVARQGAKSADLPDVVPECGALVWEHFRTDWSIDPDYNRDDRSNIFRPWGFQTGHQTEWTKLLLQLDRLCAGAGIAPAPTRLARARALFDAAMRFGWDETHGGLVYGFKPDGTLYDDGKYHWVQAESFGAAAWLAVALEQSGAPAEDVAHYWGWYEKIWNYAWAHFVDHRYGAWYRVLAADNSKVTDEKSPAGKVDYHDMGACYDVLGALGEI
;
A
#
# COMPACT_ATOMS: atom_id res chain seq x y z
N MET A 1 22.35 8.52 -19.33
CA MET A 1 23.06 9.13 -18.18
C MET A 1 22.06 9.18 -17.07
N SER A 2 22.22 8.29 -16.11
CA SER A 2 21.29 8.12 -14.99
C SER A 2 21.59 9.17 -13.93
N PHE A 3 20.71 10.12 -13.69
CA PHE A 3 20.80 11.02 -12.54
C PHE A 3 20.02 10.39 -11.39
N SER A 4 20.77 9.73 -10.51
CA SER A 4 20.30 9.35 -9.18
C SER A 4 20.39 10.59 -8.29
N MET A 5 19.30 11.21 -7.90
CA MET A 5 19.29 12.16 -6.80
C MET A 5 19.36 11.39 -5.49
N ALA A 6 20.58 11.23 -4.98
CA ALA A 6 20.80 10.82 -3.61
C ALA A 6 20.46 12.00 -2.69
N ILE A 7 19.38 11.88 -1.93
CA ILE A 7 19.12 12.74 -0.79
C ILE A 7 20.05 12.25 0.32
N GLY A 8 21.19 12.94 0.48
CA GLY A 8 22.18 12.62 1.48
C GLY A 8 21.64 12.72 2.90
N ALA A 9 21.73 11.62 3.63
CA ALA A 9 21.51 11.62 5.07
C ALA A 9 22.65 12.38 5.76
N PRO A 10 22.38 13.27 6.73
CA PRO A 10 23.44 13.91 7.49
C PRO A 10 24.10 12.91 8.43
N HIS A 11 25.41 12.77 8.34
CA HIS A 11 26.21 12.05 9.32
C HIS A 11 26.05 12.70 10.71
N LEU A 12 25.36 12.03 11.62
CA LEU A 12 25.29 12.42 13.02
C LEU A 12 26.61 12.10 13.71
N ARG A 13 27.33 13.14 14.14
CA ARG A 13 28.41 13.03 15.13
C ARG A 13 27.77 12.77 16.50
N ILE A 14 28.17 11.67 17.11
CA ILE A 14 27.80 11.29 18.47
C ILE A 14 28.47 12.28 19.42
N CYS A 15 27.72 13.16 20.07
CA CYS A 15 28.15 13.90 21.25
C CYS A 15 27.74 13.14 22.48
N ALA A 16 28.71 12.79 23.31
CA ALA A 16 28.52 12.08 24.57
C ALA A 16 27.86 12.94 25.64
N GLY A 17 26.90 12.37 26.35
CA GLY A 17 26.68 12.54 27.75
C GLY A 17 25.94 13.81 28.25
N VAL A 18 24.58 13.73 28.28
CA VAL A 18 23.80 14.43 29.31
C VAL A 18 22.83 13.44 29.92
N ALA A 19 23.01 13.14 31.22
CA ALA A 19 22.13 12.27 31.96
C ALA A 19 20.74 12.95 32.10
N ARG A 20 19.69 12.26 31.60
CA ARG A 20 18.30 12.65 31.74
C ARG A 20 17.79 12.29 33.17
N PRO A 21 17.00 13.16 33.84
CA PRO A 21 16.36 12.77 35.07
C PRO A 21 15.30 11.68 34.86
N PRO A 22 15.00 10.84 35.85
CA PRO A 22 14.02 9.76 35.71
C PRO A 22 12.64 10.37 35.48
N ILE A 23 11.98 9.94 34.39
CA ILE A 23 10.58 10.26 34.12
C ILE A 23 9.77 9.48 35.14
N ILE A 24 9.17 10.18 36.10
CA ILE A 24 8.13 9.62 36.97
C ILE A 24 6.93 9.36 36.06
N ALA A 25 6.73 8.10 35.68
CA ALA A 25 5.53 7.64 35.02
C ALA A 25 4.34 7.86 35.96
N SER A 26 3.56 8.94 35.76
CA SER A 26 2.26 9.06 36.39
C SER A 26 1.39 7.93 35.90
N MET A 27 1.04 6.99 36.78
CA MET A 27 0.04 5.95 36.52
C MET A 27 -1.33 6.61 36.35
N LEU A 28 -1.64 7.06 35.15
CA LEU A 28 -3.03 7.24 34.76
C LEU A 28 -3.65 5.84 34.71
N PRO A 29 -4.93 5.65 35.13
CA PRO A 29 -5.59 4.36 34.97
C PRO A 29 -5.51 3.98 33.49
N ALA A 30 -5.02 2.79 33.21
CA ALA A 30 -4.90 2.30 31.84
C ALA A 30 -6.31 2.31 31.23
N THR A 31 -6.54 3.19 30.28
CA THR A 31 -7.77 3.17 29.50
C THR A 31 -7.88 1.79 28.85
N PRO A 32 -8.99 1.07 28.99
CA PRO A 32 -9.13 -0.24 28.37
C PRO A 32 -8.89 -0.12 26.86
N LEU A 33 -8.20 -1.08 26.29
CA LEU A 33 -7.96 -1.12 24.85
C LEU A 33 -9.31 -1.14 24.11
N PRO A 34 -9.41 -0.49 22.94
CA PRO A 34 -10.59 -0.59 22.10
C PRO A 34 -10.89 -2.04 21.69
N ASP A 35 -12.15 -2.33 21.41
CA ASP A 35 -12.50 -3.50 20.64
C ASP A 35 -12.16 -3.26 19.15
N PHE A 36 -10.98 -3.70 18.75
CA PHE A 36 -10.46 -3.48 17.40
C PHE A 36 -11.29 -4.16 16.28
N ARG A 37 -12.12 -5.15 16.62
CA ARG A 37 -13.03 -5.79 15.65
C ARG A 37 -14.36 -5.03 15.51
N SER A 38 -14.64 -4.11 16.42
CA SER A 38 -15.88 -3.37 16.39
C SER A 38 -15.98 -2.48 15.14
N PRO A 39 -17.03 -2.63 14.30
CA PRO A 39 -17.26 -1.71 13.18
C PRO A 39 -17.33 -0.24 13.60
N ALA A 40 -17.83 0.04 14.81
CA ALA A 40 -17.87 1.38 15.36
C ALA A 40 -16.47 1.93 15.62
N PHE A 41 -15.56 1.12 16.19
CA PHE A 41 -14.16 1.50 16.37
C PHE A 41 -13.48 1.78 15.03
N LEU A 42 -13.58 0.87 14.06
CA LEU A 42 -12.96 1.02 12.74
C LEU A 42 -13.42 2.30 12.04
N ARG A 43 -14.74 2.60 12.08
CA ARG A 43 -15.28 3.83 11.51
C ARG A 43 -14.79 5.08 12.26
N ALA A 44 -14.72 5.05 13.59
CA ALA A 44 -14.19 6.15 14.38
C ALA A 44 -12.71 6.39 14.06
N HIS A 45 -11.90 5.32 13.97
CA HIS A 45 -10.48 5.41 13.66
C HIS A 45 -10.22 5.99 12.25
N ILE A 46 -11.02 5.59 11.24
CA ILE A 46 -10.99 6.20 9.91
C ILE A 46 -11.30 7.70 10.00
N ALA A 47 -12.36 8.07 10.71
CA ALA A 47 -12.75 9.47 10.87
C ALA A 47 -11.68 10.30 11.56
N ASP A 48 -11.03 9.78 12.61
CA ASP A 48 -9.93 10.43 13.33
C ASP A 48 -8.70 10.60 12.41
N THR A 49 -8.40 9.60 11.58
CA THR A 49 -7.31 9.69 10.59
C THR A 49 -7.61 10.75 9.53
N MET A 50 -8.84 10.80 9.02
CA MET A 50 -9.29 11.84 8.08
C MET A 50 -9.22 13.24 8.70
N ALA A 51 -9.56 13.39 9.99
CA ALA A 51 -9.53 14.66 10.70
C ALA A 51 -8.11 15.27 10.75
N PHE A 52 -7.06 14.45 10.72
CA PHE A 52 -5.69 14.96 10.60
C PHE A 52 -5.48 15.81 9.35
N TYR A 53 -6.13 15.47 8.24
CA TYR A 53 -6.00 16.18 6.96
C TYR A 53 -7.03 17.30 6.76
N GLU A 54 -8.11 17.33 7.53
CA GLU A 54 -9.18 18.30 7.37
C GLU A 54 -8.72 19.75 7.58
N GLY A 55 -9.18 20.62 6.69
CA GLY A 55 -8.88 22.05 6.72
C GLY A 55 -7.43 22.43 6.39
N ARG A 56 -6.56 21.43 6.11
CA ARG A 56 -5.13 21.68 5.85
C ARG A 56 -4.58 21.04 4.59
N CYS A 57 -5.24 20.02 4.04
CA CYS A 57 -4.69 19.32 2.88
C CYS A 57 -5.02 19.98 1.55
N VAL A 58 -6.07 20.78 1.43
CA VAL A 58 -6.44 21.41 0.16
C VAL A 58 -5.52 22.59 -0.15
N ASP A 59 -4.86 22.55 -1.30
CA ASP A 59 -4.14 23.69 -1.86
C ASP A 59 -5.11 24.49 -2.74
N PRO A 60 -5.42 25.76 -2.40
CA PRO A 60 -6.32 26.59 -3.20
C PRO A 60 -5.82 26.85 -4.62
N SER A 61 -4.50 26.74 -4.85
CA SER A 61 -3.89 26.94 -6.18
C SER A 61 -4.00 25.67 -7.05
N GLY A 62 -4.22 24.49 -6.47
CA GLY A 62 -4.42 23.24 -7.17
C GLY A 62 -3.93 21.99 -6.41
N GLY A 63 -4.71 20.94 -6.47
CA GLY A 63 -4.41 19.66 -5.81
C GLY A 63 -4.43 19.73 -4.28
N LEU A 64 -3.72 18.81 -3.66
CA LEU A 64 -3.65 18.70 -2.20
C LEU A 64 -2.19 18.71 -1.73
N PHE A 65 -1.92 19.35 -0.61
CA PHE A 65 -0.63 19.22 0.07
C PHE A 65 -0.42 17.78 0.53
N GLN A 66 0.77 17.25 0.39
CA GLN A 66 1.08 15.83 0.58
C GLN A 66 2.04 15.58 1.74
N PHE A 67 2.85 16.58 2.06
CA PHE A 67 4.01 16.45 2.94
C PHE A 67 3.75 17.14 4.27
N PHE A 68 3.42 16.33 5.29
CA PHE A 68 3.05 16.81 6.62
C PHE A 68 3.98 16.27 7.70
N LYS A 69 4.30 17.14 8.66
CA LYS A 69 4.89 16.74 9.93
C LYS A 69 3.85 16.18 10.89
N ASP A 70 4.30 15.66 12.02
CA ASP A 70 3.41 15.09 13.05
C ASP A 70 2.34 16.05 13.54
N ASP A 71 2.68 17.32 13.69
CA ASP A 71 1.76 18.36 14.13
C ASP A 71 0.80 18.87 13.05
N GLY A 72 0.89 18.32 11.85
CA GLY A 72 0.09 18.69 10.70
C GLY A 72 0.60 19.93 9.95
N SER A 73 1.78 20.46 10.28
CA SER A 73 2.42 21.50 9.47
C SER A 73 2.93 20.92 8.15
N VAL A 74 2.76 21.69 7.08
CA VAL A 74 3.27 21.33 5.73
C VAL A 74 4.75 21.64 5.68
N TYR A 75 5.60 20.63 5.39
CA TYR A 75 7.05 20.85 5.28
C TYR A 75 7.53 20.96 3.83
N ASP A 76 6.75 20.51 2.86
CA ASP A 76 6.96 20.74 1.44
C ASP A 76 5.61 21.11 0.78
N ALA A 77 5.46 22.36 0.43
CA ALA A 77 4.25 22.90 -0.18
C ALA A 77 4.25 22.82 -1.72
N ARG A 78 5.37 22.41 -2.34
CA ARG A 78 5.55 22.49 -3.79
C ARG A 78 5.52 21.13 -4.46
N THR A 79 6.19 20.15 -3.92
CA THR A 79 6.26 18.81 -4.53
C THR A 79 4.88 18.15 -4.58
N ARG A 80 4.53 17.63 -5.76
CA ARG A 80 3.33 16.79 -5.96
C ARG A 80 3.75 15.47 -6.57
N HIS A 81 3.58 14.41 -5.80
CA HIS A 81 3.87 13.05 -6.22
C HIS A 81 2.60 12.38 -6.73
N LEU A 82 2.65 11.73 -7.89
CA LEU A 82 1.47 11.11 -8.53
C LEU A 82 0.72 10.17 -7.59
N VAL A 83 1.47 9.31 -6.88
CA VAL A 83 0.85 8.33 -5.97
C VAL A 83 0.11 9.01 -4.82
N SER A 84 0.67 10.06 -4.23
CA SER A 84 -0.05 10.82 -3.19
C SER A 84 -1.30 11.49 -3.74
N SER A 85 -1.21 12.09 -4.93
CA SER A 85 -2.36 12.74 -5.59
C SER A 85 -3.50 11.75 -5.82
N THR A 86 -3.19 10.55 -6.33
CA THR A 86 -4.18 9.50 -6.60
C THR A 86 -4.73 8.84 -5.32
N ARG A 87 -3.88 8.62 -4.31
CA ARG A 87 -4.31 8.09 -3.01
C ARG A 87 -5.24 9.03 -2.27
N TYR A 88 -5.10 10.35 -2.45
CA TYR A 88 -6.09 11.29 -1.93
C TYR A 88 -7.47 11.13 -2.60
N VAL A 89 -7.51 10.86 -3.91
CA VAL A 89 -8.80 10.56 -4.55
C VAL A 89 -9.46 9.36 -3.87
N PHE A 90 -8.69 8.30 -3.61
CA PHE A 90 -9.18 7.11 -2.88
C PHE A 90 -9.70 7.47 -1.50
N THR A 91 -8.88 8.09 -0.64
CA THR A 91 -9.25 8.36 0.76
C THR A 91 -10.48 9.26 0.87
N GLN A 92 -10.54 10.30 0.04
CA GLN A 92 -11.66 11.24 0.01
C GLN A 92 -12.94 10.61 -0.57
N ALA A 93 -12.82 9.81 -1.65
CA ALA A 93 -13.96 9.11 -2.25
C ALA A 93 -14.55 8.05 -1.30
N MET A 94 -13.71 7.27 -0.62
CA MET A 94 -14.14 6.31 0.39
C MET A 94 -14.78 7.01 1.59
N GLY A 95 -14.16 8.09 2.05
CA GLY A 95 -14.75 8.94 3.12
C GLY A 95 -16.15 9.42 2.75
N TRP A 96 -16.35 9.97 1.55
CA TRP A 96 -17.67 10.37 1.06
C TRP A 96 -18.68 9.22 1.04
N ARG A 97 -18.29 8.08 0.47
CA ARG A 97 -19.19 6.92 0.32
C ARG A 97 -19.69 6.36 1.65
N HIS A 98 -18.84 6.39 2.69
CA HIS A 98 -19.14 5.72 3.96
C HIS A 98 -19.55 6.67 5.09
N PHE A 99 -19.28 7.97 4.97
CA PHE A 99 -19.62 8.97 5.99
C PHE A 99 -20.55 10.08 5.46
N GLY A 100 -20.70 10.23 4.14
CA GLY A 100 -21.63 11.17 3.53
C GLY A 100 -21.28 12.64 3.70
N ARG A 101 -20.00 12.98 3.96
CA ARG A 101 -19.57 14.37 4.15
C ARG A 101 -19.29 15.04 2.79
N PRO A 102 -20.06 16.09 2.42
CA PRO A 102 -19.96 16.72 1.09
C PRO A 102 -18.59 17.30 0.78
N GLU A 103 -17.84 17.78 1.79
CA GLU A 103 -16.49 18.28 1.64
C GLU A 103 -15.53 17.20 1.14
N TRP A 104 -15.67 15.95 1.55
CA TRP A 104 -14.84 14.86 1.06
C TRP A 104 -15.15 14.51 -0.40
N GLN A 105 -16.41 14.62 -0.83
CA GLN A 105 -16.76 14.49 -2.24
C GLN A 105 -16.13 15.61 -3.09
N ALA A 106 -16.20 16.85 -2.61
CA ALA A 106 -15.58 17.98 -3.30
C ALA A 106 -14.06 17.83 -3.40
N ASN A 107 -13.40 17.39 -2.31
CA ASN A 107 -11.97 17.13 -2.29
C ASN A 107 -11.57 15.99 -3.24
N ALA A 108 -12.36 14.91 -3.32
CA ALA A 108 -12.10 13.83 -4.28
C ALA A 108 -12.17 14.31 -5.73
N ARG A 109 -13.13 15.16 -6.07
CA ARG A 109 -13.22 15.78 -7.40
C ARG A 109 -12.04 16.69 -7.69
N HIS A 110 -11.66 17.55 -6.73
CA HIS A 110 -10.53 18.45 -6.84
C HIS A 110 -9.21 17.68 -7.03
N ALA A 111 -9.00 16.62 -6.26
CA ALA A 111 -7.83 15.76 -6.41
C ALA A 111 -7.78 15.04 -7.76
N LEU A 112 -8.93 14.50 -8.24
CA LEU A 112 -8.99 13.82 -9.52
C LEU A 112 -8.76 14.77 -10.70
N ALA A 113 -9.33 15.98 -10.65
CA ALA A 113 -9.09 17.02 -11.66
C ALA A 113 -7.58 17.36 -11.73
N PHE A 114 -6.93 17.54 -10.58
CA PHE A 114 -5.50 17.78 -10.50
C PHE A 114 -4.67 16.64 -11.11
N VAL A 115 -5.01 15.38 -10.85
CA VAL A 115 -4.36 14.22 -11.48
C VAL A 115 -4.49 14.29 -13.00
N ASN A 116 -5.69 14.56 -13.50
CA ASN A 116 -5.99 14.54 -14.94
C ASN A 116 -5.42 15.73 -15.70
N GLU A 117 -5.19 16.86 -15.04
CA GLU A 117 -4.76 18.11 -15.66
C GLU A 117 -3.26 18.37 -15.43
N ALA A 118 -2.81 18.33 -14.17
CA ALA A 118 -1.46 18.71 -13.81
C ALA A 118 -0.42 17.60 -14.04
N HIS A 119 -0.78 16.34 -13.70
CA HIS A 119 0.12 15.20 -13.94
C HIS A 119 0.10 14.69 -15.38
N ALA A 120 -0.94 15.00 -16.17
CA ALA A 120 -1.04 14.52 -17.55
C ALA A 120 0.12 15.02 -18.41
N GLN A 121 0.68 14.14 -19.25
CA GLN A 121 1.79 14.46 -20.16
C GLN A 121 1.29 14.55 -21.60
N PRO A 122 1.92 15.42 -22.45
CA PRO A 122 1.48 15.61 -23.84
C PRO A 122 1.49 14.36 -24.70
N GLN A 123 2.34 13.37 -24.39
CA GLN A 123 2.45 12.10 -25.11
C GLN A 123 1.54 11.00 -24.52
N GLY A 124 0.61 11.38 -23.64
CA GLY A 124 -0.16 10.48 -22.81
C GLY A 124 0.65 9.98 -21.62
N GLY A 125 -0.02 9.44 -20.61
CA GLY A 125 0.61 9.06 -19.35
C GLY A 125 0.63 10.19 -18.34
N PHE A 126 1.35 9.98 -17.23
CA PHE A 126 1.30 10.88 -16.09
C PHE A 126 2.70 11.09 -15.52
N ALA A 127 3.08 12.35 -15.31
CA ALA A 127 4.34 12.69 -14.66
C ALA A 127 4.39 12.13 -13.23
N TRP A 128 5.53 11.55 -12.87
CA TRP A 128 5.74 10.94 -11.57
C TRP A 128 5.82 11.97 -10.45
N VAL A 129 6.60 13.05 -10.68
CA VAL A 129 6.76 14.14 -9.73
C VAL A 129 6.65 15.49 -10.43
N LEU A 130 5.92 16.40 -9.81
CA LEU A 130 5.79 17.80 -10.22
C LEU A 130 6.36 18.72 -9.14
N ASP A 131 6.90 19.85 -9.56
CA ASP A 131 7.02 21.08 -8.77
C ASP A 131 5.81 21.97 -9.11
N TRP A 132 4.95 22.20 -8.11
CA TRP A 132 3.73 23.02 -8.24
C TRP A 132 3.94 24.37 -7.59
N HIS A 133 3.88 25.44 -8.38
CA HIS A 133 4.04 26.79 -7.89
C HIS A 133 3.14 27.77 -8.64
N ASP A 134 2.42 28.59 -7.90
CA ASP A 134 1.52 29.65 -8.42
C ASP A 134 0.54 29.13 -9.50
N GLY A 135 -0.05 27.97 -9.28
CA GLY A 135 -1.01 27.36 -10.22
C GLY A 135 -0.38 26.78 -11.48
N GLN A 136 0.94 26.58 -11.49
CA GLN A 136 1.67 26.01 -12.63
C GLN A 136 2.46 24.76 -12.23
N ALA A 137 2.40 23.74 -13.09
CA ALA A 137 3.18 22.53 -12.96
C ALA A 137 4.48 22.60 -13.74
N THR A 138 5.59 22.25 -13.10
CA THR A 138 6.85 21.92 -13.77
C THR A 138 7.14 20.43 -13.52
N VAL A 139 7.28 19.66 -14.60
CA VAL A 139 7.62 18.24 -14.47
C VAL A 139 9.08 18.12 -14.02
N THR A 140 9.30 17.54 -12.84
CA THR A 140 10.62 17.23 -12.29
C THR A 140 11.02 15.78 -12.52
N ASP A 141 10.03 14.87 -12.58
CA ASP A 141 10.20 13.50 -13.03
C ASP A 141 9.02 13.11 -13.94
N GLY A 142 9.30 12.94 -15.22
CA GLY A 142 8.32 12.58 -16.24
C GLY A 142 8.24 11.06 -16.51
N THR A 143 8.91 10.22 -15.74
CA THR A 143 8.88 8.77 -15.92
C THR A 143 7.45 8.24 -15.80
N ASN A 144 7.03 7.46 -16.79
CA ASN A 144 5.77 6.73 -16.75
C ASN A 144 5.98 5.44 -15.97
N HIS A 145 5.39 5.34 -14.80
CA HIS A 145 5.40 4.13 -13.99
C HIS A 145 4.09 3.34 -14.13
N CYS A 146 4.17 2.05 -14.42
CA CYS A 146 3.00 1.17 -14.39
C CYS A 146 2.33 1.17 -13.01
N TYR A 147 3.14 1.18 -11.94
CA TYR A 147 2.69 1.41 -10.57
C TYR A 147 1.85 2.70 -10.43
N GLY A 148 2.31 3.80 -11.01
CA GLY A 148 1.58 5.07 -11.01
C GLY A 148 0.26 4.98 -11.77
N LEU A 149 0.25 4.31 -12.95
CA LEU A 149 -0.98 4.08 -13.71
C LEU A 149 -1.97 3.18 -12.99
N ALA A 150 -1.49 2.19 -12.22
CA ALA A 150 -2.37 1.37 -11.37
C ALA A 150 -3.11 2.27 -10.35
N PHE A 151 -2.41 3.22 -9.72
CA PHE A 151 -3.05 4.19 -8.81
C PHE A 151 -3.95 5.20 -9.53
N VAL A 152 -3.65 5.60 -10.75
CA VAL A 152 -4.58 6.42 -11.57
C VAL A 152 -5.85 5.64 -11.87
N LEU A 153 -5.74 4.36 -12.27
CA LEU A 153 -6.89 3.47 -12.50
C LEU A 153 -7.73 3.29 -11.24
N LEU A 154 -7.07 3.04 -10.09
CA LEU A 154 -7.71 2.92 -8.78
C LEU A 154 -8.46 4.19 -8.39
N ALA A 155 -7.84 5.36 -8.59
CA ALA A 155 -8.44 6.66 -8.31
C ALA A 155 -9.72 6.88 -9.12
N HIS A 156 -9.67 6.65 -10.43
CA HIS A 156 -10.85 6.75 -11.30
C HIS A 156 -11.94 5.76 -10.89
N ALA A 157 -11.59 4.52 -10.54
CA ALA A 157 -12.56 3.52 -10.08
C ALA A 157 -13.28 3.98 -8.79
N HIS A 158 -12.55 4.49 -7.81
CA HIS A 158 -13.15 4.99 -6.56
C HIS A 158 -13.95 6.28 -6.76
N ALA A 159 -13.50 7.18 -7.63
CA ALA A 159 -14.25 8.37 -8.00
C ALA A 159 -15.60 8.00 -8.69
N LEU A 160 -15.57 7.04 -9.61
CA LEU A 160 -16.78 6.52 -10.27
C LEU A 160 -17.75 5.91 -9.24
N MET A 161 -17.27 5.08 -8.32
CA MET A 161 -18.08 4.52 -7.23
C MET A 161 -18.59 5.59 -6.26
N ALA A 162 -17.92 6.75 -6.17
CA ALA A 162 -18.36 7.91 -5.39
C ALA A 162 -19.34 8.83 -6.15
N GLY A 163 -19.81 8.42 -7.34
CA GLY A 163 -20.81 9.13 -8.12
C GLY A 163 -20.25 10.18 -9.08
N GLN A 164 -18.94 10.15 -9.39
CA GLN A 164 -18.32 11.01 -10.42
C GLN A 164 -18.36 10.28 -11.77
N ALA A 165 -19.45 10.48 -12.51
CA ALA A 165 -19.71 9.72 -13.74
C ALA A 165 -18.66 9.94 -14.85
N ASP A 166 -18.05 11.12 -14.90
CA ASP A 166 -16.98 11.51 -15.81
C ASP A 166 -15.66 10.74 -15.57
N ALA A 167 -15.50 10.12 -14.39
CA ALA A 167 -14.38 9.25 -14.09
C ALA A 167 -14.34 7.98 -14.96
N ALA A 168 -15.48 7.56 -15.56
CA ALA A 168 -15.55 6.35 -16.39
C ALA A 168 -14.62 6.44 -17.62
N ASP A 169 -14.60 7.57 -18.30
CA ASP A 169 -13.75 7.78 -19.49
C ASP A 169 -12.26 7.77 -19.12
N GLY A 170 -11.91 8.35 -17.96
CA GLY A 170 -10.54 8.35 -17.45
C GLY A 170 -10.08 6.94 -17.06
N LEU A 171 -10.97 6.16 -16.45
CA LEU A 171 -10.72 4.75 -16.11
C LEU A 171 -10.41 3.93 -17.37
N GLU A 172 -11.24 4.06 -18.41
CA GLU A 172 -11.06 3.32 -19.66
C GLU A 172 -9.78 3.75 -20.40
N ARG A 173 -9.49 5.06 -20.48
CA ARG A 173 -8.24 5.55 -21.09
C ARG A 173 -7.01 5.04 -20.34
N CYS A 174 -7.02 5.02 -19.00
CA CYS A 174 -5.91 4.52 -18.20
C CYS A 174 -5.70 3.01 -18.44
N TRP A 175 -6.79 2.22 -18.47
CA TRP A 175 -6.74 0.80 -18.83
C TRP A 175 -6.08 0.58 -20.19
N GLN A 176 -6.56 1.28 -21.23
CA GLN A 176 -6.00 1.16 -22.58
C GLN A 176 -4.51 1.53 -22.61
N LEU A 177 -4.11 2.54 -21.88
CA LEU A 177 -2.71 2.95 -21.77
C LEU A 177 -1.84 1.85 -21.15
N MET A 178 -2.29 1.24 -20.05
CA MET A 178 -1.60 0.11 -19.41
C MET A 178 -1.45 -1.08 -20.37
N GLU A 179 -2.54 -1.44 -21.08
CA GLU A 179 -2.53 -2.54 -22.04
C GLU A 179 -1.60 -2.28 -23.23
N GLN A 180 -1.60 -1.09 -23.77
CA GLN A 180 -0.81 -0.75 -24.95
C GLN A 180 0.67 -0.55 -24.66
N ARG A 181 1.03 -0.06 -23.45
CA ARG A 181 2.38 0.42 -23.13
C ARG A 181 3.18 -0.54 -22.28
N PHE A 182 2.51 -1.25 -21.35
CA PHE A 182 3.21 -2.07 -20.35
C PHE A 182 2.89 -3.56 -20.42
N TRP A 183 1.74 -3.95 -20.99
CA TRP A 183 1.37 -5.36 -21.03
C TRP A 183 2.31 -6.22 -21.88
N GLN A 184 2.82 -7.30 -21.28
CA GLN A 184 3.71 -8.27 -21.90
C GLN A 184 2.97 -9.62 -22.05
N PRO A 185 2.28 -9.88 -23.16
CA PRO A 185 1.41 -11.06 -23.30
C PRO A 185 2.16 -12.39 -23.15
N GLY A 186 3.43 -12.46 -23.57
CA GLY A 186 4.26 -13.67 -23.41
C GLY A 186 4.55 -14.04 -21.96
N HIS A 187 4.45 -13.06 -21.03
CA HIS A 187 4.67 -13.26 -19.61
C HIS A 187 3.39 -13.11 -18.78
N SER A 188 2.32 -12.56 -19.36
CA SER A 188 1.07 -12.21 -18.67
C SER A 188 1.31 -11.31 -17.45
N LEU A 189 2.16 -10.31 -17.60
CA LEU A 189 2.57 -9.33 -16.60
C LEU A 189 2.79 -7.97 -17.27
N TYR A 190 2.73 -6.91 -16.49
CA TYR A 190 3.09 -5.56 -16.91
C TYR A 190 4.56 -5.27 -16.63
N ALA A 191 5.25 -4.62 -17.59
CA ALA A 191 6.53 -3.98 -17.34
C ALA A 191 6.36 -2.80 -16.36
N ASP A 192 7.45 -2.32 -15.76
CA ASP A 192 7.38 -1.41 -14.61
C ASP A 192 7.39 0.07 -14.96
N GLU A 193 8.27 0.48 -15.88
CA GLU A 193 8.48 1.88 -16.18
C GLU A 193 8.86 2.14 -17.64
N ALA A 194 8.59 3.35 -18.09
CA ALA A 194 9.01 3.85 -19.39
C ALA A 194 9.37 5.35 -19.29
N THR A 195 10.23 5.79 -20.18
CA THR A 195 10.52 7.21 -20.37
C THR A 195 9.27 7.99 -20.77
N PRO A 196 9.27 9.34 -20.72
CA PRO A 196 8.14 10.15 -21.20
C PRO A 196 7.73 9.85 -22.65
N ASP A 197 8.67 9.44 -23.51
CA ASP A 197 8.45 9.03 -24.91
C ASP A 197 8.20 7.51 -25.07
N TRP A 198 7.89 6.82 -23.96
CA TRP A 198 7.48 5.43 -23.90
C TRP A 198 8.55 4.38 -24.25
N GLN A 199 9.82 4.67 -24.03
CA GLN A 199 10.86 3.63 -24.06
C GLN A 199 10.82 2.83 -22.76
N VAL A 200 10.40 1.55 -22.86
CA VAL A 200 10.26 0.67 -21.67
C VAL A 200 11.62 0.32 -21.09
N GLY A 201 11.78 0.56 -19.80
CA GLY A 201 12.98 0.26 -19.03
C GLY A 201 13.21 -1.25 -18.84
N PRO A 202 14.41 -1.64 -18.41
CA PRO A 202 14.79 -3.06 -18.24
C PRO A 202 14.29 -3.68 -16.94
N TYR A 203 13.97 -2.89 -15.91
CA TYR A 203 13.51 -3.39 -14.62
C TYR A 203 12.14 -4.08 -14.71
N ARG A 204 11.98 -5.16 -13.94
CA ARG A 204 10.71 -5.87 -13.73
C ARG A 204 10.51 -6.12 -12.25
N GLY A 205 9.31 -5.84 -11.74
CA GLY A 205 8.98 -6.01 -10.33
C GLY A 205 7.57 -6.57 -10.12
N GLN A 206 7.36 -7.18 -8.97
CA GLN A 206 6.04 -7.65 -8.60
C GLN A 206 5.12 -6.51 -8.15
N ASN A 207 5.67 -5.44 -7.54
CA ASN A 207 4.90 -4.39 -6.86
C ASN A 207 3.92 -3.66 -7.80
N ALA A 208 4.38 -3.28 -9.02
CA ALA A 208 3.50 -2.67 -10.03
C ALA A 208 2.35 -3.61 -10.44
N ASN A 209 2.61 -4.91 -10.55
CA ASN A 209 1.63 -5.93 -10.91
C ASN A 209 0.65 -6.22 -9.77
N MET A 210 1.08 -6.14 -8.51
CA MET A 210 0.24 -6.27 -7.33
C MET A 210 -0.81 -5.14 -7.27
N HIS A 211 -0.37 -3.89 -7.36
CA HIS A 211 -1.29 -2.76 -7.37
C HIS A 211 -2.12 -2.66 -8.65
N ALA A 212 -1.62 -3.17 -9.79
CA ALA A 212 -2.46 -3.35 -10.98
C ALA A 212 -3.58 -4.36 -10.70
N CYS A 213 -3.31 -5.48 -10.02
CA CYS A 213 -4.35 -6.43 -9.61
C CYS A 213 -5.40 -5.78 -8.71
N GLU A 214 -4.98 -5.02 -7.70
CA GLU A 214 -5.86 -4.25 -6.82
C GLU A 214 -6.73 -3.26 -7.61
N ALA A 215 -6.12 -2.46 -8.49
CA ALA A 215 -6.81 -1.48 -9.31
C ALA A 215 -7.83 -2.13 -10.28
N MET A 216 -7.49 -3.29 -10.86
CA MET A 216 -8.41 -4.06 -11.70
C MET A 216 -9.62 -4.58 -10.90
N MET A 217 -9.42 -5.03 -9.67
CA MET A 217 -10.55 -5.41 -8.80
C MET A 217 -11.44 -4.22 -8.47
N ALA A 218 -10.88 -3.05 -8.21
CA ALA A 218 -11.64 -1.81 -8.00
C ALA A 218 -12.38 -1.37 -9.26
N ALA A 219 -11.75 -1.44 -10.45
CA ALA A 219 -12.37 -1.14 -11.73
C ALA A 219 -13.55 -2.08 -12.02
N TYR A 220 -13.40 -3.38 -11.73
CA TYR A 220 -14.51 -4.33 -11.82
C TYR A 220 -15.66 -4.00 -10.87
N ARG A 221 -15.36 -3.62 -9.62
CA ARG A 221 -16.41 -3.18 -8.66
C ARG A 221 -17.16 -1.96 -9.17
N ALA A 222 -16.46 -1.01 -9.80
CA ALA A 222 -17.03 0.22 -10.32
C ALA A 222 -17.87 0.04 -11.58
N THR A 223 -17.44 -0.83 -12.51
CA THR A 223 -18.01 -0.92 -13.87
C THR A 223 -18.81 -2.20 -14.14
N ARG A 224 -18.51 -3.27 -13.41
CA ARG A 224 -18.97 -4.64 -13.69
C ARG A 224 -18.47 -5.20 -15.04
N ASP A 225 -17.53 -4.51 -15.70
CA ASP A 225 -16.93 -5.01 -16.93
C ASP A 225 -15.95 -6.14 -16.60
N ARG A 226 -16.23 -7.33 -17.16
CA ARG A 226 -15.55 -8.57 -16.89
C ARG A 226 -14.05 -8.54 -17.23
N LYS A 227 -13.63 -7.72 -18.21
CA LYS A 227 -12.23 -7.62 -18.62
C LYS A 227 -11.28 -7.27 -17.46
N TYR A 228 -11.73 -6.45 -16.51
CA TYR A 228 -10.94 -6.08 -15.34
C TYR A 228 -10.77 -7.26 -14.38
N LEU A 229 -11.86 -8.00 -14.10
CA LEU A 229 -11.77 -9.18 -13.23
C LEU A 229 -10.89 -10.27 -13.86
N ASP A 230 -11.01 -10.50 -15.16
CA ASP A 230 -10.18 -11.46 -15.87
C ASP A 230 -8.70 -11.09 -15.83
N ARG A 231 -8.38 -9.79 -15.93
CA ARG A 231 -7.00 -9.30 -15.78
C ARG A 231 -6.49 -9.49 -14.33
N ALA A 232 -7.28 -9.21 -13.32
CA ALA A 232 -6.92 -9.43 -11.92
C ALA A 232 -6.62 -10.92 -11.65
N ILE A 233 -7.43 -11.84 -12.20
CA ILE A 233 -7.17 -13.29 -12.13
C ILE A 233 -5.82 -13.63 -12.75
N VAL A 234 -5.56 -13.16 -13.96
CA VAL A 234 -4.30 -13.43 -14.67
C VAL A 234 -3.10 -12.89 -13.90
N LEU A 235 -3.18 -11.69 -13.36
CA LEU A 235 -2.09 -11.08 -12.58
C LEU A 235 -1.81 -11.86 -11.29
N SER A 236 -2.85 -12.24 -10.55
CA SER A 236 -2.70 -13.02 -9.32
C SER A 236 -2.04 -14.38 -9.56
N GLU A 237 -2.44 -15.09 -10.64
CA GLU A 237 -1.83 -16.35 -11.02
C GLU A 237 -0.38 -16.17 -11.49
N SER A 238 -0.12 -15.10 -12.25
CA SER A 238 1.22 -14.82 -12.76
C SER A 238 2.20 -14.48 -11.67
N VAL A 239 1.84 -13.59 -10.76
CA VAL A 239 2.74 -13.16 -9.68
C VAL A 239 2.81 -14.23 -8.59
N VAL A 240 1.67 -14.60 -8.00
CA VAL A 240 1.68 -15.40 -6.78
C VAL A 240 1.99 -16.87 -7.05
N ALA A 241 1.48 -17.45 -8.13
CA ALA A 241 1.76 -18.85 -8.43
C ALA A 241 3.03 -19.02 -9.27
N ARG A 242 3.11 -18.40 -10.46
CA ARG A 242 4.22 -18.65 -11.39
C ARG A 242 5.53 -17.98 -10.96
N GLN A 243 5.49 -16.69 -10.60
CA GLN A 243 6.71 -16.00 -10.16
C GLN A 243 7.08 -16.43 -8.73
N GLY A 244 6.11 -16.60 -7.83
CA GLY A 244 6.37 -17.11 -6.49
C GLY A 244 7.06 -18.48 -6.47
N ALA A 245 6.72 -19.39 -7.40
CA ALA A 245 7.39 -20.68 -7.49
C ALA A 245 8.88 -20.58 -7.87
N LYS A 246 9.30 -19.50 -8.53
CA LYS A 246 10.71 -19.27 -8.87
C LYS A 246 11.56 -18.87 -7.66
N SER A 247 10.95 -18.49 -6.55
CA SER A 247 11.68 -18.16 -5.32
C SER A 247 12.47 -19.35 -4.79
N ALA A 248 12.11 -20.57 -5.17
CA ALA A 248 12.91 -21.78 -4.89
C ALA A 248 14.32 -21.76 -5.52
N ASP A 249 14.52 -20.93 -6.55
CA ASP A 249 15.80 -20.79 -7.26
C ASP A 249 16.72 -19.70 -6.63
N LEU A 250 16.25 -19.00 -5.58
CA LEU A 250 17.06 -18.00 -4.88
C LEU A 250 18.22 -18.64 -4.12
N PRO A 251 19.39 -17.99 -4.09
CA PRO A 251 20.50 -18.43 -3.25
C PRO A 251 20.09 -18.53 -1.78
N ASP A 252 20.54 -19.58 -1.10
CA ASP A 252 20.36 -19.82 0.34
C ASP A 252 18.89 -19.85 0.81
N VAL A 253 17.92 -20.06 -0.11
CA VAL A 253 16.52 -20.06 0.22
C VAL A 253 16.15 -21.26 1.10
N VAL A 254 15.45 -20.98 2.21
CA VAL A 254 14.87 -22.05 3.03
C VAL A 254 13.53 -22.54 2.42
N PRO A 255 13.14 -23.82 2.63
CA PRO A 255 11.93 -24.38 2.00
C PRO A 255 10.66 -23.54 2.22
N GLU A 256 10.52 -22.93 3.37
CA GLU A 256 9.37 -22.10 3.75
C GLU A 256 9.30 -20.78 2.96
N CYS A 257 10.44 -20.30 2.46
CA CYS A 257 10.54 -19.11 1.60
C CYS A 257 10.47 -19.44 0.11
N GLY A 258 10.67 -20.70 -0.29
CA GLY A 258 10.81 -21.14 -1.69
C GLY A 258 9.58 -20.95 -2.57
N ALA A 259 8.49 -20.47 -1.99
CA ALA A 259 7.28 -20.15 -2.73
C ALA A 259 6.74 -18.74 -2.42
N LEU A 260 7.44 -17.90 -1.69
CA LEU A 260 7.04 -16.52 -1.41
C LEU A 260 7.18 -15.64 -2.65
N VAL A 261 6.52 -14.50 -2.65
CA VAL A 261 6.59 -13.54 -3.75
C VAL A 261 7.89 -12.73 -3.61
N TRP A 262 8.81 -12.94 -4.57
CA TRP A 262 10.05 -12.15 -4.70
C TRP A 262 9.77 -10.80 -5.36
N GLU A 263 10.59 -9.78 -5.05
CA GLU A 263 10.34 -8.42 -5.51
C GLU A 263 10.85 -8.12 -6.92
N HIS A 264 12.01 -8.67 -7.32
CA HIS A 264 12.80 -8.19 -8.44
C HIS A 264 13.08 -9.27 -9.50
N PHE A 265 12.91 -8.87 -10.76
CA PHE A 265 13.10 -9.75 -11.91
C PHE A 265 13.86 -9.01 -13.01
N ARG A 266 14.54 -9.78 -13.89
CA ARG A 266 15.17 -9.29 -15.10
C ARG A 266 14.14 -9.10 -16.22
N THR A 267 14.57 -8.55 -17.34
CA THR A 267 13.70 -8.25 -18.49
C THR A 267 12.91 -9.46 -19.00
N ASP A 268 13.47 -10.66 -18.85
CA ASP A 268 12.84 -11.94 -19.23
C ASP A 268 12.01 -12.58 -18.11
N TRP A 269 11.81 -11.85 -17.02
CA TRP A 269 11.12 -12.31 -15.81
C TRP A 269 11.81 -13.48 -15.08
N SER A 270 13.08 -13.72 -15.33
CA SER A 270 13.92 -14.51 -14.42
C SER A 270 14.19 -13.71 -13.15
N ILE A 271 14.37 -14.41 -12.01
CA ILE A 271 14.69 -13.75 -10.73
C ILE A 271 15.99 -12.94 -10.86
N ASP A 272 15.96 -11.73 -10.29
CA ASP A 272 17.16 -10.94 -10.01
C ASP A 272 17.43 -10.97 -8.50
N PRO A 273 18.37 -11.81 -8.02
CA PRO A 273 18.60 -11.98 -6.59
C PRO A 273 19.42 -10.85 -5.98
N ASP A 274 20.03 -9.99 -6.78
CA ASP A 274 20.99 -8.98 -6.32
C ASP A 274 20.52 -7.54 -6.50
N TYR A 275 19.36 -7.32 -7.15
CA TYR A 275 18.84 -5.97 -7.40
C TYR A 275 18.65 -5.20 -6.08
N ASN A 276 19.30 -4.06 -5.94
CA ASN A 276 19.28 -3.18 -4.76
C ASN A 276 19.76 -3.84 -3.44
N ARG A 277 20.47 -4.98 -3.49
CA ARG A 277 20.89 -5.73 -2.30
C ARG A 277 21.66 -4.90 -1.29
N ASP A 278 22.47 -3.97 -1.77
CA ASP A 278 23.33 -3.12 -0.94
C ASP A 278 22.73 -1.70 -0.74
N ASP A 279 21.56 -1.40 -1.31
CA ASP A 279 20.87 -0.11 -1.18
C ASP A 279 19.59 -0.19 -0.35
N ARG A 280 19.72 -0.11 0.97
CA ARG A 280 18.58 -0.05 1.90
C ARG A 280 17.81 1.27 1.86
N SER A 281 18.34 2.31 1.18
CA SER A 281 17.67 3.60 1.11
C SER A 281 16.53 3.65 0.10
N ASN A 282 16.46 2.69 -0.83
CA ASN A 282 15.44 2.62 -1.85
C ASN A 282 14.15 1.97 -1.32
N ILE A 283 13.30 2.79 -0.74
CA ILE A 283 12.02 2.33 -0.14
C ILE A 283 10.96 1.89 -1.16
N PHE A 284 11.10 2.21 -2.45
CA PHE A 284 10.18 1.78 -3.50
C PHE A 284 10.56 0.44 -4.14
N ARG A 285 11.85 0.06 -4.04
CA ARG A 285 12.39 -1.19 -4.60
C ARG A 285 13.35 -1.84 -3.62
N PRO A 286 12.89 -2.14 -2.39
CA PRO A 286 13.73 -2.73 -1.35
C PRO A 286 14.08 -4.17 -1.71
N TRP A 287 15.31 -4.60 -1.38
CA TRP A 287 15.74 -5.98 -1.56
C TRP A 287 15.13 -6.90 -0.50
N GLY A 288 15.07 -8.19 -0.81
CA GLY A 288 14.58 -9.24 0.09
C GLY A 288 13.07 -9.51 -0.10
N PHE A 289 12.53 -10.41 0.69
CA PHE A 289 11.09 -10.60 0.81
C PHE A 289 10.51 -9.49 1.68
N GLN A 290 9.51 -8.78 1.15
CA GLN A 290 8.82 -7.73 1.89
C GLN A 290 7.69 -8.33 2.71
N THR A 291 7.74 -8.19 4.03
CA THR A 291 6.71 -8.72 4.95
C THR A 291 5.32 -8.23 4.58
N GLY A 292 5.19 -6.92 4.32
CA GLY A 292 3.93 -6.29 3.95
C GLY A 292 3.37 -6.78 2.62
N HIS A 293 4.21 -7.00 1.61
CA HIS A 293 3.75 -7.48 0.30
C HIS A 293 3.22 -8.92 0.35
N GLN A 294 3.79 -9.80 1.22
CA GLN A 294 3.23 -11.14 1.41
C GLN A 294 1.81 -11.06 2.00
N THR A 295 1.60 -10.19 2.99
CA THR A 295 0.28 -10.02 3.62
C THR A 295 -0.71 -9.26 2.71
N GLU A 296 -0.24 -8.31 1.92
CA GLU A 296 -1.06 -7.62 0.93
C GLU A 296 -1.57 -8.58 -0.16
N TRP A 297 -0.71 -9.45 -0.71
CA TRP A 297 -1.14 -10.51 -1.60
C TRP A 297 -2.11 -11.49 -0.94
N THR A 298 -1.91 -11.83 0.34
CA THR A 298 -2.88 -12.63 1.11
C THR A 298 -4.28 -12.04 1.01
N LYS A 299 -4.42 -10.76 1.34
CA LYS A 299 -5.68 -10.02 1.28
C LYS A 299 -6.26 -9.98 -0.13
N LEU A 300 -5.44 -9.62 -1.14
CA LEU A 300 -5.87 -9.50 -2.52
C LEU A 300 -6.40 -10.82 -3.09
N LEU A 301 -5.78 -11.96 -2.77
CA LEU A 301 -6.25 -13.28 -3.19
C LEU A 301 -7.65 -13.58 -2.65
N LEU A 302 -7.92 -13.27 -1.38
CA LEU A 302 -9.21 -13.53 -0.73
C LEU A 302 -10.31 -12.57 -1.26
N GLN A 303 -9.95 -11.32 -1.46
CA GLN A 303 -10.85 -10.34 -2.10
C GLN A 303 -11.19 -10.76 -3.54
N LEU A 304 -10.21 -11.25 -4.28
CA LEU A 304 -10.41 -11.76 -5.65
C LEU A 304 -11.35 -12.97 -5.67
N ASP A 305 -11.21 -13.93 -4.75
CA ASP A 305 -12.11 -15.08 -4.65
C ASP A 305 -13.57 -14.64 -4.34
N ARG A 306 -13.75 -13.66 -3.47
CA ARG A 306 -15.09 -13.08 -3.21
C ARG A 306 -15.68 -12.45 -4.47
N LEU A 307 -14.88 -11.70 -5.24
CA LEU A 307 -15.33 -11.10 -6.50
C LEU A 307 -15.63 -12.16 -7.56
N CYS A 308 -14.81 -13.19 -7.68
CA CYS A 308 -15.05 -14.32 -8.56
C CYS A 308 -16.37 -15.01 -8.24
N ALA A 309 -16.61 -15.33 -6.95
CA ALA A 309 -17.87 -15.93 -6.51
C ALA A 309 -19.08 -15.05 -6.86
N GLY A 310 -19.00 -13.73 -6.62
CA GLY A 310 -20.02 -12.76 -6.99
C GLY A 310 -20.27 -12.63 -8.50
N ALA A 311 -19.27 -13.02 -9.33
CA ALA A 311 -19.36 -13.06 -10.78
C ALA A 311 -19.76 -14.46 -11.33
N GLY A 312 -20.08 -15.41 -10.47
CA GLY A 312 -20.40 -16.79 -10.86
C GLY A 312 -19.20 -17.62 -11.31
N ILE A 313 -17.97 -17.20 -10.95
CA ILE A 313 -16.75 -17.96 -11.20
C ILE A 313 -16.43 -18.76 -9.95
N ALA A 314 -16.18 -20.05 -10.11
CA ALA A 314 -15.77 -20.89 -9.00
C ALA A 314 -14.46 -20.37 -8.38
N PRO A 315 -14.37 -20.24 -7.06
CA PRO A 315 -13.13 -19.91 -6.38
C PRO A 315 -12.04 -20.94 -6.72
N ALA A 316 -10.79 -20.48 -6.86
CA ALA A 316 -9.69 -21.41 -7.09
C ALA A 316 -9.32 -22.10 -5.75
N PRO A 317 -9.40 -23.43 -5.66
CA PRO A 317 -9.18 -24.16 -4.39
C PRO A 317 -7.82 -23.87 -3.75
N THR A 318 -6.85 -23.46 -4.56
CA THR A 318 -5.47 -23.18 -4.13
C THR A 318 -5.28 -21.78 -3.55
N ARG A 319 -6.18 -20.82 -3.80
CA ARG A 319 -5.97 -19.41 -3.39
C ARG A 319 -6.00 -19.25 -1.86
N LEU A 320 -6.98 -19.85 -1.18
CA LEU A 320 -7.04 -19.81 0.30
C LEU A 320 -5.80 -20.44 0.93
N ALA A 321 -5.39 -21.62 0.46
CA ALA A 321 -4.18 -22.28 0.95
C ALA A 321 -2.93 -21.42 0.69
N ARG A 322 -2.87 -20.78 -0.47
CA ARG A 322 -1.77 -19.89 -0.83
C ARG A 322 -1.75 -18.62 0.04
N ALA A 323 -2.91 -18.00 0.25
CA ALA A 323 -3.05 -16.85 1.13
C ALA A 323 -2.57 -17.18 2.57
N ARG A 324 -2.96 -18.33 3.11
CA ARG A 324 -2.45 -18.81 4.42
C ARG A 324 -0.92 -18.92 4.41
N ALA A 325 -0.35 -19.58 3.41
CA ALA A 325 1.11 -19.79 3.35
C ALA A 325 1.90 -18.49 3.29
N LEU A 326 1.43 -17.48 2.53
CA LEU A 326 2.06 -16.16 2.47
C LEU A 326 1.99 -15.44 3.81
N PHE A 327 0.82 -15.45 4.45
CA PHE A 327 0.62 -14.81 5.75
C PHE A 327 1.47 -15.46 6.84
N ASP A 328 1.40 -16.79 6.95
CA ASP A 328 2.09 -17.54 8.00
C ASP A 328 3.61 -17.36 7.90
N ALA A 329 4.15 -17.33 6.68
CA ALA A 329 5.57 -17.05 6.47
C ALA A 329 5.91 -15.58 6.84
N ALA A 330 5.07 -14.61 6.47
CA ALA A 330 5.26 -13.21 6.87
C ALA A 330 5.27 -13.04 8.39
N MET A 331 4.38 -13.73 9.11
CA MET A 331 4.35 -13.71 10.58
C MET A 331 5.58 -14.39 11.17
N ARG A 332 5.97 -15.55 10.63
CA ARG A 332 7.12 -16.32 11.12
C ARG A 332 8.44 -15.58 10.99
N PHE A 333 8.69 -14.95 9.85
CA PHE A 333 9.98 -14.32 9.55
C PHE A 333 9.99 -12.81 9.78
N GLY A 334 8.82 -12.18 9.78
CA GLY A 334 8.69 -10.73 9.90
C GLY A 334 8.28 -10.22 11.28
N TRP A 335 7.78 -11.04 12.19
CA TRP A 335 7.42 -10.57 13.52
C TRP A 335 8.65 -10.41 14.42
N ASP A 336 8.85 -9.22 15.00
CA ASP A 336 9.91 -8.97 15.98
C ASP A 336 9.47 -9.47 17.37
N GLU A 337 10.04 -10.59 17.81
CA GLU A 337 9.71 -11.17 19.13
C GLU A 337 10.30 -10.37 20.30
N THR A 338 11.25 -9.47 20.06
CA THR A 338 11.90 -8.69 21.12
C THR A 338 11.11 -7.42 21.46
N HIS A 339 10.70 -6.65 20.41
CA HIS A 339 10.07 -5.36 20.59
C HIS A 339 8.64 -5.31 20.04
N GLY A 340 8.17 -6.42 19.46
CA GLY A 340 6.88 -6.48 18.76
C GLY A 340 6.89 -5.77 17.40
N GLY A 341 5.81 -5.97 16.65
CA GLY A 341 5.62 -5.39 15.32
C GLY A 341 6.29 -6.17 14.20
N LEU A 342 5.84 -5.87 12.99
CA LEU A 342 6.36 -6.49 11.78
C LEU A 342 7.48 -5.64 11.19
N VAL A 343 8.60 -6.27 10.90
CA VAL A 343 9.76 -5.67 10.24
C VAL A 343 9.52 -5.50 8.75
N TYR A 344 10.32 -4.64 8.11
CA TYR A 344 10.17 -4.33 6.69
C TYR A 344 10.45 -5.53 5.80
N GLY A 345 11.58 -6.21 5.99
CA GLY A 345 11.94 -7.32 5.11
C GLY A 345 12.90 -8.34 5.70
N PHE A 346 12.92 -9.52 5.10
CA PHE A 346 13.77 -10.66 5.47
C PHE A 346 14.42 -11.29 4.24
N LYS A 347 15.51 -12.03 4.47
CA LYS A 347 16.31 -12.67 3.44
C LYS A 347 15.73 -14.02 2.98
N PRO A 348 16.20 -14.60 1.87
CA PRO A 348 15.84 -15.95 1.44
C PRO A 348 16.06 -17.03 2.49
N ASP A 349 17.09 -16.90 3.34
CA ASP A 349 17.37 -17.81 4.45
C ASP A 349 16.46 -17.62 5.68
N GLY A 350 15.50 -16.72 5.60
CA GLY A 350 14.57 -16.40 6.68
C GLY A 350 15.13 -15.47 7.75
N THR A 351 16.40 -15.04 7.64
CA THR A 351 16.98 -14.10 8.59
C THR A 351 16.59 -12.65 8.28
N LEU A 352 16.61 -11.82 9.31
CA LEU A 352 16.27 -10.40 9.20
C LEU A 352 17.19 -9.67 8.21
N TYR A 353 16.59 -8.82 7.34
CA TYR A 353 17.33 -7.93 6.45
C TYR A 353 17.15 -6.45 6.83
N ASP A 354 15.91 -5.99 6.95
CA ASP A 354 15.57 -4.61 7.30
C ASP A 354 14.63 -4.61 8.51
N ASP A 355 15.13 -4.13 9.64
CA ASP A 355 14.46 -4.09 10.94
C ASP A 355 13.59 -2.84 11.15
N GLY A 356 13.57 -1.93 10.18
CA GLY A 356 12.66 -0.80 10.18
C GLY A 356 11.20 -1.27 10.19
N LYS A 357 10.35 -0.58 10.95
CA LYS A 357 8.93 -0.90 11.05
C LYS A 357 8.13 0.20 10.41
N TYR A 358 7.41 -0.13 9.34
CA TYR A 358 6.59 0.82 8.60
C TYR A 358 5.11 0.64 8.93
N HIS A 359 4.37 1.75 8.99
CA HIS A 359 2.94 1.77 9.27
C HIS A 359 2.15 0.86 8.35
N TRP A 360 2.43 0.92 7.03
CA TRP A 360 1.70 0.18 6.01
C TRP A 360 1.86 -1.34 6.14
N VAL A 361 3.02 -1.82 6.61
CA VAL A 361 3.25 -3.25 6.85
C VAL A 361 2.33 -3.77 7.95
N GLN A 362 2.15 -2.99 9.04
CA GLN A 362 1.22 -3.35 10.11
C GLN A 362 -0.23 -3.32 9.59
N ALA A 363 -0.59 -2.26 8.85
CA ALA A 363 -1.93 -2.06 8.32
C ALA A 363 -2.36 -3.20 7.37
N GLU A 364 -1.55 -3.50 6.36
CA GLU A 364 -1.83 -4.59 5.42
C GLU A 364 -1.94 -5.94 6.14
N SER A 365 -1.11 -6.15 7.17
CA SER A 365 -1.08 -7.43 7.89
C SER A 365 -2.30 -7.64 8.79
N PHE A 366 -2.80 -6.62 9.51
CA PHE A 366 -4.06 -6.84 10.25
C PHE A 366 -5.25 -6.99 9.30
N GLY A 367 -5.27 -6.25 8.17
CA GLY A 367 -6.28 -6.43 7.13
C GLY A 367 -6.30 -7.86 6.59
N ALA A 368 -5.12 -8.42 6.28
CA ALA A 368 -4.97 -9.79 5.81
C ALA A 368 -5.41 -10.83 6.85
N ALA A 369 -5.06 -10.63 8.12
CA ALA A 369 -5.49 -11.51 9.21
C ALA A 369 -7.01 -11.58 9.34
N ALA A 370 -7.70 -10.44 9.27
CA ALA A 370 -9.17 -10.39 9.31
C ALA A 370 -9.79 -11.12 8.11
N TRP A 371 -9.26 -10.89 6.89
CA TRP A 371 -9.75 -11.59 5.69
C TRP A 371 -9.56 -13.10 5.77
N LEU A 372 -8.41 -13.59 6.29
CA LEU A 372 -8.17 -15.01 6.51
C LEU A 372 -9.16 -15.60 7.53
N ALA A 373 -9.33 -14.95 8.68
CA ALA A 373 -10.25 -15.42 9.70
C ALA A 373 -11.68 -15.58 9.15
N VAL A 374 -12.18 -14.55 8.44
CA VAL A 374 -13.52 -14.59 7.85
C VAL A 374 -13.63 -15.63 6.73
N ALA A 375 -12.62 -15.75 5.85
CA ALA A 375 -12.64 -16.76 4.78
C ALA A 375 -12.64 -18.18 5.32
N LEU A 376 -11.89 -18.44 6.38
CA LEU A 376 -11.85 -19.74 7.05
C LEU A 376 -13.19 -20.06 7.75
N GLU A 377 -13.79 -19.09 8.44
CA GLU A 377 -15.10 -19.24 9.04
C GLU A 377 -16.16 -19.58 7.98
N GLN A 378 -16.18 -18.85 6.85
CA GLN A 378 -17.09 -19.10 5.74
C GLN A 378 -16.87 -20.46 5.05
N SER A 379 -15.64 -20.98 5.08
CA SER A 379 -15.32 -22.32 4.56
C SER A 379 -15.66 -23.47 5.51
N GLY A 380 -16.09 -23.17 6.74
CA GLY A 380 -16.34 -24.18 7.77
C GLY A 380 -15.07 -24.79 8.37
N ALA A 381 -13.96 -24.05 8.34
CA ALA A 381 -12.70 -24.50 8.95
C ALA A 381 -12.83 -24.65 10.47
N PRO A 382 -11.92 -25.41 11.14
CA PRO A 382 -11.90 -25.55 12.59
C PRO A 382 -11.86 -24.19 13.30
N ALA A 383 -12.59 -24.06 14.41
CA ALA A 383 -12.66 -22.81 15.17
C ALA A 383 -11.29 -22.33 15.68
N GLU A 384 -10.37 -23.27 15.93
CA GLU A 384 -8.99 -22.97 16.31
C GLU A 384 -8.20 -22.26 15.20
N ASP A 385 -8.39 -22.64 13.93
CA ASP A 385 -7.79 -21.99 12.78
C ASP A 385 -8.33 -20.55 12.64
N VAL A 386 -9.62 -20.35 12.78
CA VAL A 386 -10.25 -19.02 12.75
C VAL A 386 -9.73 -18.15 13.89
N ALA A 387 -9.65 -18.70 15.10
CA ALA A 387 -9.15 -18.01 16.29
C ALA A 387 -7.67 -17.62 16.16
N HIS A 388 -6.85 -18.44 15.48
CA HIS A 388 -5.45 -18.15 15.22
C HIS A 388 -5.27 -16.82 14.45
N TYR A 389 -6.01 -16.61 13.35
CA TYR A 389 -5.88 -15.37 12.55
C TYR A 389 -6.52 -14.16 13.24
N TRP A 390 -7.61 -14.34 13.98
CA TRP A 390 -8.11 -13.27 14.85
C TRP A 390 -7.11 -12.91 15.96
N GLY A 391 -6.36 -13.87 16.48
CA GLY A 391 -5.29 -13.63 17.45
C GLY A 391 -4.16 -12.77 16.85
N TRP A 392 -3.76 -13.03 15.59
CA TRP A 392 -2.82 -12.17 14.88
C TRP A 392 -3.37 -10.78 14.63
N TYR A 393 -4.63 -10.66 14.22
CA TYR A 393 -5.31 -9.38 14.06
C TYR A 393 -5.20 -8.52 15.32
N GLU A 394 -5.56 -9.06 16.45
CA GLU A 394 -5.49 -8.35 17.74
C GLU A 394 -4.04 -8.05 18.16
N LYS A 395 -3.11 -8.97 17.96
CA LYS A 395 -1.69 -8.78 18.27
C LYS A 395 -1.10 -7.62 17.49
N ILE A 396 -1.38 -7.55 16.19
CA ILE A 396 -0.89 -6.47 15.32
C ILE A 396 -1.56 -5.14 15.68
N TRP A 397 -2.87 -5.12 15.92
CA TRP A 397 -3.57 -3.90 16.34
C TRP A 397 -3.07 -3.38 17.69
N ASN A 398 -2.87 -4.25 18.68
CA ASN A 398 -2.32 -3.86 19.99
C ASN A 398 -0.96 -3.15 19.81
N TYR A 399 -0.12 -3.70 18.96
CA TYR A 399 1.16 -3.09 18.64
C TYR A 399 1.01 -1.74 17.92
N ALA A 400 0.21 -1.69 16.87
CA ALA A 400 -0.01 -0.48 16.09
C ALA A 400 -0.65 0.64 16.94
N TRP A 401 -1.61 0.30 17.79
CA TRP A 401 -2.25 1.23 18.71
C TRP A 401 -1.27 1.86 19.70
N ALA A 402 -0.35 1.07 20.22
CA ALA A 402 0.63 1.54 21.19
C ALA A 402 1.77 2.35 20.56
N HIS A 403 2.17 2.07 19.32
CA HIS A 403 3.41 2.58 18.73
C HIS A 403 3.23 3.43 17.48
N PHE A 404 2.22 3.15 16.64
CA PHE A 404 2.01 3.86 15.38
C PHE A 404 0.92 4.92 15.43
N VAL A 405 -0.18 4.66 16.13
CA VAL A 405 -1.27 5.64 16.22
C VAL A 405 -0.80 6.87 17.03
N ASP A 406 -0.87 8.05 16.40
CA ASP A 406 -0.54 9.28 17.07
C ASP A 406 -1.75 9.81 17.87
N HIS A 407 -1.83 9.45 19.14
CA HIS A 407 -2.90 9.86 20.04
C HIS A 407 -2.93 11.35 20.36
N ARG A 408 -1.92 12.13 19.93
CA ARG A 408 -1.85 13.56 20.15
C ARG A 408 -2.38 14.38 19.00
N TYR A 409 -1.98 14.01 17.77
CA TYR A 409 -2.26 14.79 16.58
C TYR A 409 -3.14 14.04 15.55
N GLY A 410 -3.39 12.76 15.80
CA GLY A 410 -4.12 11.88 14.88
C GLY A 410 -3.25 11.29 13.77
N ALA A 411 -3.85 10.40 12.99
CA ALA A 411 -3.19 9.59 11.97
C ALA A 411 -2.05 8.71 12.53
N TRP A 412 -1.25 8.09 11.65
CA TRP A 412 -0.21 7.16 12.06
C TRP A 412 1.18 7.73 11.81
N TYR A 413 2.15 7.43 12.69
CA TYR A 413 3.55 7.68 12.41
C TYR A 413 4.01 6.88 11.20
N ARG A 414 5.01 7.40 10.47
CA ARG A 414 5.47 6.78 9.22
C ARG A 414 6.28 5.51 9.45
N VAL A 415 7.31 5.62 10.28
CA VAL A 415 8.34 4.59 10.46
C VAL A 415 8.94 4.65 11.85
N LEU A 416 9.16 3.47 12.42
CA LEU A 416 9.85 3.28 13.69
C LEU A 416 11.15 2.49 13.46
N ALA A 417 12.13 2.73 14.31
CA ALA A 417 13.33 1.91 14.41
C ALA A 417 13.01 0.54 15.07
N ALA A 418 13.96 -0.37 15.07
CA ALA A 418 13.81 -1.70 15.66
C ALA A 418 13.34 -1.67 17.13
N ASP A 419 13.80 -0.71 17.92
CA ASP A 419 13.43 -0.51 19.33
C ASP A 419 12.11 0.26 19.53
N ASN A 420 11.34 0.46 18.48
CA ASN A 420 10.11 1.25 18.43
C ASN A 420 10.28 2.76 18.64
N SER A 421 11.50 3.28 18.66
CA SER A 421 11.72 4.72 18.67
C SER A 421 11.34 5.33 17.32
N LYS A 422 10.78 6.53 17.36
CA LYS A 422 10.37 7.25 16.14
C LYS A 422 11.60 7.75 15.38
N VAL A 423 11.67 7.47 14.08
CA VAL A 423 12.82 7.82 13.23
C VAL A 423 12.76 9.27 12.74
N THR A 424 11.56 9.81 12.48
CA THR A 424 11.37 11.13 11.90
C THR A 424 10.07 11.77 12.38
N ASP A 425 9.95 13.09 12.24
CA ASP A 425 8.70 13.83 12.43
C ASP A 425 7.90 14.04 11.13
N GLU A 426 8.39 13.49 10.02
CA GLU A 426 7.68 13.48 8.73
C GLU A 426 6.59 12.41 8.75
N LYS A 427 5.38 12.81 9.15
CA LYS A 427 4.24 11.91 9.24
C LYS A 427 3.75 11.43 7.88
N SER A 428 3.61 12.35 6.94
CA SER A 428 3.15 12.03 5.57
C SER A 428 4.21 12.46 4.57
N PRO A 429 5.10 11.57 4.14
CA PRO A 429 5.95 11.77 2.97
C PRO A 429 5.24 11.37 1.69
N ALA A 430 5.97 11.41 0.55
CA ALA A 430 5.47 10.88 -0.73
C ALA A 430 4.84 9.49 -0.59
N GLY A 431 3.65 9.34 -1.13
CA GLY A 431 2.92 8.07 -1.19
C GLY A 431 2.12 7.69 0.05
N LYS A 432 2.33 8.30 1.24
CA LYS A 432 1.63 7.85 2.45
C LYS A 432 0.15 8.27 2.47
N VAL A 433 -0.15 9.50 2.75
CA VAL A 433 -1.50 10.09 2.92
C VAL A 433 -2.53 9.15 3.58
N ASP A 434 -2.07 8.32 4.49
CA ASP A 434 -2.78 7.30 5.27
C ASP A 434 -3.69 6.36 4.45
N TYR A 435 -3.29 6.11 3.20
CA TYR A 435 -3.97 5.20 2.27
C TYR A 435 -4.08 3.78 2.83
N HIS A 436 -2.97 3.21 3.31
CA HIS A 436 -2.94 1.84 3.84
C HIS A 436 -3.66 1.73 5.17
N ASP A 437 -3.49 2.70 6.06
CA ASP A 437 -4.06 2.66 7.41
C ASP A 437 -5.59 2.73 7.37
N MET A 438 -6.14 3.65 6.58
CA MET A 438 -7.58 3.73 6.35
C MET A 438 -8.08 2.60 5.47
N GLY A 439 -7.32 2.25 4.41
CA GLY A 439 -7.64 1.16 3.50
C GLY A 439 -7.84 -0.16 4.22
N ALA A 440 -6.90 -0.51 5.13
CA ALA A 440 -6.99 -1.72 5.92
C ALA A 440 -8.22 -1.74 6.85
N CYS A 441 -8.61 -0.60 7.43
CA CYS A 441 -9.85 -0.51 8.21
C CYS A 441 -11.09 -0.72 7.33
N TYR A 442 -11.14 -0.15 6.12
CA TYR A 442 -12.20 -0.43 5.15
C TYR A 442 -12.20 -1.91 4.71
N ASP A 443 -11.03 -2.50 4.52
CA ASP A 443 -10.90 -3.91 4.18
C ASP A 443 -11.47 -4.82 5.27
N VAL A 444 -11.22 -4.52 6.54
CA VAL A 444 -11.82 -5.26 7.67
C VAL A 444 -13.34 -5.09 7.70
N LEU A 445 -13.85 -3.86 7.54
CA LEU A 445 -15.29 -3.63 7.41
C LEU A 445 -15.89 -4.40 6.24
N GLY A 446 -15.20 -4.45 5.10
CA GLY A 446 -15.58 -5.26 3.95
C GLY A 446 -15.56 -6.77 4.23
N ALA A 447 -14.55 -7.27 4.93
CA ALA A 447 -14.47 -8.67 5.34
C ALA A 447 -15.68 -9.07 6.21
N LEU A 448 -16.04 -8.21 7.17
CA LEU A 448 -17.17 -8.39 8.09
C LEU A 448 -18.55 -8.19 7.42
N GLY A 449 -18.62 -7.72 6.16
CA GLY A 449 -19.88 -7.45 5.47
C GLY A 449 -20.57 -6.16 5.89
N GLU A 450 -19.83 -5.20 6.45
CA GLU A 450 -20.32 -3.91 6.95
C GLU A 450 -20.33 -2.79 5.89
N ILE A 451 -19.69 -3.05 4.72
CA ILE A 451 -19.64 -2.13 3.57
C ILE A 451 -19.65 -2.89 2.24
#